data_051b101942ee722a30f53cbd7c5a2885
#
_entry.id   051b101942ee722a30f53cbd7c5a2885
#
_cell.length_a   1.000
_cell.length_b   1.000
_cell.length_c   1.000
_cell.angle_alpha   90.00
_cell.angle_beta   90.00
_cell.angle_gamma   90.00
#
_symmetry.space_group_name_H-M   'P 1'
#
loop_
_entity.id
_entity.type
_entity.pdbx_description
1 polymer ?
#
loop_
_entity_poly.entity_id
_entity_poly.type
_entity_poly.pdbx_seq_one_letter_code
_entity_poly.pdbx_strand_id
1 'polypeptide(L)'
;IRIYSYVYSKDTPTTPDTELTVYSLKDSNFIKQAAVLFQKKYPDIYVNIEAGMSGDDSVTDTDALKVLNTEIMAGTGPDVLLLDGISEDTYIERGMLENLSGVLKDEDILPNIKDAYTKEDGSIYTMPVKFGIPMIEGNKDIIAGITDLTTEADAAESQKDSYGKLQFFSDFSIAPSYLIQGTIDNSIPAWMNEDGTLNENAVKEYLEQVNRIW
;
A
#
# COMPACT_ATOMS: atom_id res chain seq x y z
N ILE A 1 -6.47 -24.75 12.08
CA ILE A 1 -7.18 -25.72 11.21
C ILE A 1 -8.43 -25.01 10.71
N ARG A 2 -8.59 -24.87 9.38
CA ARG A 2 -9.81 -24.38 8.77
C ARG A 2 -10.56 -25.57 8.21
N ILE A 3 -11.86 -25.68 8.54
CA ILE A 3 -12.74 -26.72 8.01
C ILE A 3 -13.63 -26.06 6.96
N TYR A 4 -13.63 -26.60 5.76
CA TYR A 4 -14.49 -26.15 4.66
C TYR A 4 -15.60 -27.17 4.45
N SER A 5 -16.83 -26.69 4.32
CA SER A 5 -17.98 -27.50 3.94
C SER A 5 -18.42 -27.09 2.55
N TYR A 6 -18.57 -28.05 1.67
CA TYR A 6 -19.04 -27.84 0.30
C TYR A 6 -20.44 -28.41 0.17
N VAL A 7 -21.34 -27.64 -0.38
CA VAL A 7 -22.71 -28.06 -0.71
C VAL A 7 -22.90 -27.93 -2.21
N TYR A 8 -23.38 -28.99 -2.83
CA TYR A 8 -23.73 -28.94 -4.24
C TYR A 8 -24.94 -28.00 -4.45
N SER A 9 -24.80 -27.03 -5.38
CA SER A 9 -25.89 -26.15 -5.80
C SER A 9 -26.16 -26.37 -7.27
N LYS A 10 -27.42 -26.60 -7.62
CA LYS A 10 -27.87 -26.70 -9.03
C LYS A 10 -27.91 -25.33 -9.71
N ASP A 11 -27.99 -24.26 -8.91
CA ASP A 11 -28.17 -22.90 -9.39
C ASP A 11 -26.82 -22.16 -9.51
N THR A 12 -25.71 -22.83 -9.15
CA THR A 12 -24.37 -22.26 -9.35
C THR A 12 -23.89 -22.63 -10.76
N PRO A 13 -23.58 -21.66 -11.61
CA PRO A 13 -23.06 -21.91 -12.95
C PRO A 13 -21.80 -22.79 -12.88
N THR A 14 -21.73 -23.80 -13.75
CA THR A 14 -20.52 -24.63 -13.88
C THR A 14 -19.47 -23.99 -14.76
N THR A 15 -19.88 -23.01 -15.55
CA THR A 15 -19.03 -22.18 -16.40
C THR A 15 -19.42 -20.73 -16.17
N PRO A 16 -18.51 -19.86 -15.75
CA PRO A 16 -18.80 -18.44 -15.60
C PRO A 16 -19.12 -17.81 -16.97
N ASP A 17 -20.06 -16.87 -16.98
CA ASP A 17 -20.45 -16.14 -18.20
C ASP A 17 -19.38 -15.09 -18.59
N THR A 18 -18.61 -14.65 -17.63
CA THR A 18 -17.59 -13.58 -17.78
C THR A 18 -16.30 -13.97 -17.05
N GLU A 19 -15.18 -13.70 -17.68
CA GLU A 19 -13.86 -13.79 -17.06
C GLU A 19 -13.30 -12.38 -16.82
N LEU A 20 -12.72 -12.15 -15.66
CA LEU A 20 -12.03 -10.94 -15.28
C LEU A 20 -10.58 -11.31 -14.95
N THR A 21 -9.62 -10.77 -15.69
CA THR A 21 -8.20 -10.99 -15.44
C THR A 21 -7.62 -9.90 -14.55
N VAL A 22 -7.03 -10.32 -13.43
CA VAL A 22 -6.34 -9.44 -12.46
C VAL A 22 -4.87 -9.76 -12.50
N TYR A 23 -4.05 -8.78 -12.81
CA TYR A 23 -2.60 -8.92 -12.85
C TYR A 23 -1.93 -8.27 -11.62
N SER A 24 -0.93 -8.94 -11.07
CA SER A 24 0.03 -8.39 -10.11
C SER A 24 1.45 -8.74 -10.54
N LEU A 25 2.42 -7.86 -10.28
CA LEU A 25 3.82 -8.14 -10.60
C LEU A 25 4.34 -9.33 -9.78
N LYS A 26 3.94 -9.40 -8.52
CA LYS A 26 4.31 -10.47 -7.60
C LYS A 26 3.09 -11.25 -7.12
N ASP A 27 3.29 -12.52 -6.78
CA ASP A 27 2.21 -13.34 -6.22
C ASP A 27 1.68 -12.73 -4.91
N SER A 28 0.37 -12.49 -4.87
CA SER A 28 -0.29 -11.80 -3.76
C SER A 28 -1.41 -12.63 -3.14
N ASN A 29 -1.19 -13.08 -1.90
CA ASN A 29 -2.23 -13.76 -1.12
C ASN A 29 -3.44 -12.85 -0.84
N PHE A 30 -3.23 -11.54 -0.79
CA PHE A 30 -4.31 -10.57 -0.61
C PHE A 30 -5.26 -10.60 -1.81
N ILE A 31 -4.73 -10.52 -3.04
CA ILE A 31 -5.53 -10.59 -4.28
C ILE A 31 -6.28 -11.91 -4.36
N LYS A 32 -5.64 -13.04 -4.04
CA LYS A 32 -6.29 -14.35 -4.02
C LYS A 32 -7.48 -14.40 -3.06
N GLN A 33 -7.34 -13.81 -1.87
CA GLN A 33 -8.45 -13.74 -0.91
C GLN A 33 -9.56 -12.80 -1.37
N ALA A 34 -9.21 -11.65 -1.96
CA ALA A 34 -10.17 -10.71 -2.51
C ALA A 34 -10.97 -11.33 -3.66
N ALA A 35 -10.31 -12.05 -4.58
CA ALA A 35 -10.96 -12.77 -5.67
C ALA A 35 -11.97 -13.80 -5.17
N VAL A 36 -11.63 -14.58 -4.13
CA VAL A 36 -12.56 -15.54 -3.53
C VAL A 36 -13.79 -14.85 -2.95
N LEU A 37 -13.62 -13.71 -2.28
CA LEU A 37 -14.74 -12.94 -1.72
C LEU A 37 -15.58 -12.32 -2.82
N PHE A 38 -14.96 -11.81 -3.88
CA PHE A 38 -15.63 -11.26 -5.04
C PHE A 38 -16.48 -12.32 -5.77
N GLN A 39 -15.90 -13.48 -6.10
CA GLN A 39 -16.58 -14.57 -6.76
C GLN A 39 -17.74 -15.15 -5.93
N LYS A 40 -17.61 -15.12 -4.58
CA LYS A 40 -18.73 -15.49 -3.69
C LYS A 40 -19.93 -14.54 -3.85
N LYS A 41 -19.68 -13.26 -4.10
CA LYS A 41 -20.71 -12.23 -4.29
C LYS A 41 -21.24 -12.22 -5.73
N TYR A 42 -20.36 -12.51 -6.69
CA TYR A 42 -20.64 -12.51 -8.13
C TYR A 42 -20.24 -13.85 -8.75
N PRO A 43 -21.07 -14.91 -8.58
CA PRO A 43 -20.72 -16.28 -8.98
C PRO A 43 -20.61 -16.47 -10.50
N ASP A 44 -21.22 -15.57 -11.27
CA ASP A 44 -21.20 -15.60 -12.74
C ASP A 44 -19.92 -14.98 -13.35
N ILE A 45 -19.05 -14.43 -12.50
CA ILE A 45 -17.77 -13.85 -12.92
C ILE A 45 -16.62 -14.72 -12.39
N TYR A 46 -15.82 -15.26 -13.29
CA TYR A 46 -14.57 -15.91 -12.94
C TYR A 46 -13.43 -14.88 -12.82
N VAL A 47 -12.66 -14.96 -11.74
CA VAL A 47 -11.48 -14.10 -11.57
C VAL A 47 -10.23 -14.94 -11.83
N ASN A 48 -9.57 -14.67 -12.96
CA ASN A 48 -8.26 -15.20 -13.29
C ASN A 48 -7.18 -14.29 -12.70
N ILE A 49 -6.24 -14.86 -11.94
CA ILE A 49 -5.15 -14.10 -11.32
C ILE A 49 -3.86 -14.47 -12.02
N GLU A 50 -3.22 -13.46 -12.59
CA GLU A 50 -1.93 -13.58 -13.26
C GLU A 50 -0.85 -12.88 -12.43
N ALA A 51 0.24 -13.58 -12.18
CA ALA A 51 1.44 -13.03 -11.55
C ALA A 51 2.57 -12.97 -12.56
N GLY A 52 3.12 -11.78 -12.76
CA GLY A 52 4.25 -11.57 -13.68
C GLY A 52 5.50 -12.35 -13.27
N MET A 53 5.66 -12.55 -11.95
CA MET A 53 6.73 -13.34 -11.33
C MET A 53 6.11 -14.49 -10.56
N SER A 54 6.06 -15.66 -11.16
CA SER A 54 5.43 -16.87 -10.58
C SER A 54 6.41 -17.77 -9.82
N GLY A 55 7.48 -17.19 -9.22
CA GLY A 55 8.45 -17.94 -8.42
C GLY A 55 9.57 -18.62 -9.24
N ASP A 56 9.68 -18.33 -10.52
CA ASP A 56 10.85 -18.68 -11.33
C ASP A 56 11.89 -17.56 -11.17
N ASP A 57 13.02 -17.87 -10.54
CA ASP A 57 14.12 -16.92 -10.28
C ASP A 57 14.76 -16.37 -11.58
N SER A 58 14.36 -16.88 -12.75
CA SER A 58 14.86 -16.43 -14.05
C SER A 58 14.15 -15.21 -14.63
N VAL A 59 12.94 -14.88 -14.14
CA VAL A 59 12.15 -13.74 -14.64
C VAL A 59 12.39 -12.52 -13.76
N THR A 60 12.87 -11.43 -14.38
CA THR A 60 13.05 -10.15 -13.67
C THR A 60 11.80 -9.29 -13.73
N ASP A 61 11.67 -8.34 -12.77
CA ASP A 61 10.60 -7.33 -12.78
C ASP A 61 10.52 -6.63 -14.16
N THR A 62 11.67 -6.31 -14.73
CA THR A 62 11.78 -5.66 -16.05
C THR A 62 11.23 -6.53 -17.18
N ASP A 63 11.48 -7.83 -17.15
CA ASP A 63 11.00 -8.75 -18.19
C ASP A 63 9.48 -8.95 -18.07
N ALA A 64 8.98 -9.14 -16.85
CA ALA A 64 7.54 -9.23 -16.59
C ALA A 64 6.80 -7.96 -17.05
N LEU A 65 7.33 -6.77 -16.76
CA LEU A 65 6.75 -5.50 -17.22
C LEU A 65 6.80 -5.31 -18.73
N LYS A 66 7.82 -5.82 -19.43
CA LYS A 66 7.85 -5.79 -20.90
C LYS A 66 6.74 -6.65 -21.51
N VAL A 67 6.51 -7.84 -20.96
CA VAL A 67 5.42 -8.72 -21.39
C VAL A 67 4.08 -8.02 -21.17
N LEU A 68 3.81 -7.56 -19.96
CA LEU A 68 2.59 -6.84 -19.60
C LEU A 68 2.33 -5.64 -20.56
N ASN A 69 3.33 -4.79 -20.76
CA ASN A 69 3.20 -3.64 -21.65
C ASN A 69 2.90 -4.04 -23.10
N THR A 70 3.47 -5.16 -23.55
CA THR A 70 3.21 -5.68 -24.90
C THR A 70 1.77 -6.16 -25.04
N GLU A 71 1.25 -6.85 -24.03
CA GLU A 71 -0.13 -7.35 -23.99
C GLU A 71 -1.14 -6.21 -23.94
N ILE A 72 -0.90 -5.19 -23.10
CA ILE A 72 -1.75 -3.99 -23.03
C ILE A 72 -1.76 -3.28 -24.39
N MET A 73 -0.62 -3.08 -25.02
CA MET A 73 -0.53 -2.44 -26.34
C MET A 73 -1.19 -3.27 -27.46
N ALA A 74 -1.23 -4.59 -27.33
CA ALA A 74 -1.92 -5.49 -28.25
C ALA A 74 -3.45 -5.56 -27.99
N GLY A 75 -3.96 -4.91 -26.92
CA GLY A 75 -5.35 -4.99 -26.52
C GLY A 75 -5.74 -6.32 -25.88
N THR A 76 -4.77 -7.09 -25.41
CA THR A 76 -4.94 -8.38 -24.74
C THR A 76 -4.45 -8.35 -23.29
N GLY A 77 -4.24 -7.16 -22.75
CA GLY A 77 -3.82 -6.98 -21.37
C GLY A 77 -4.93 -7.32 -20.36
N PRO A 78 -4.59 -7.39 -19.08
CA PRO A 78 -5.53 -7.69 -17.99
C PRO A 78 -6.55 -6.56 -17.80
N ASP A 79 -7.71 -6.92 -17.23
CA ASP A 79 -8.78 -5.96 -16.93
C ASP A 79 -8.48 -5.11 -15.70
N VAL A 80 -7.72 -5.65 -14.76
CA VAL A 80 -7.36 -4.99 -13.49
C VAL A 80 -5.87 -5.16 -13.21
N LEU A 81 -5.22 -4.06 -12.86
CA LEU A 81 -3.81 -4.05 -12.48
C LEU A 81 -3.63 -3.75 -11.00
N LEU A 82 -2.86 -4.57 -10.29
CA LEU A 82 -2.25 -4.14 -9.04
C LEU A 82 -0.92 -3.45 -9.38
N LEU A 83 -0.80 -2.16 -9.02
CA LEU A 83 0.38 -1.35 -9.35
C LEU A 83 1.54 -1.57 -8.37
N ASP A 84 1.84 -2.83 -8.04
CA ASP A 84 2.92 -3.26 -7.15
C ASP A 84 4.30 -3.18 -7.86
N GLY A 85 4.92 -2.01 -7.83
CA GLY A 85 6.17 -1.74 -8.55
C GLY A 85 5.98 -1.20 -9.97
N ILE A 86 4.74 -0.89 -10.35
CA ILE A 86 4.39 -0.25 -11.62
C ILE A 86 4.25 1.25 -11.41
N SER A 87 4.85 2.08 -12.28
CA SER A 87 4.73 3.53 -12.21
C SER A 87 3.33 3.99 -12.65
N GLU A 88 2.55 4.51 -11.70
CA GLU A 88 1.22 5.07 -11.95
C GLU A 88 1.27 6.15 -13.04
N ASP A 89 2.13 7.16 -12.86
CA ASP A 89 2.20 8.31 -13.78
C ASP A 89 2.54 7.87 -15.21
N THR A 90 3.47 6.94 -15.38
CA THR A 90 3.82 6.41 -16.71
C THR A 90 2.62 5.73 -17.39
N TYR A 91 1.81 5.01 -16.63
CA TYR A 91 0.64 4.31 -17.18
C TYR A 91 -0.52 5.28 -17.47
N ILE A 92 -0.70 6.32 -16.66
CA ILE A 92 -1.64 7.41 -16.92
C ILE A 92 -1.26 8.16 -18.21
N GLU A 93 -0.02 8.62 -18.31
CA GLU A 93 0.50 9.36 -19.48
C GLU A 93 0.35 8.59 -20.79
N ARG A 94 0.44 7.27 -20.73
CA ARG A 94 0.28 6.38 -21.89
C ARG A 94 -1.17 5.98 -22.16
N GLY A 95 -2.11 6.44 -21.34
CA GLY A 95 -3.54 6.08 -21.47
C GLY A 95 -3.82 4.60 -21.24
N MET A 96 -3.03 3.95 -20.38
CA MET A 96 -3.19 2.53 -20.02
C MET A 96 -4.11 2.29 -18.84
N LEU A 97 -4.51 3.36 -18.12
CA LEU A 97 -5.43 3.30 -17.00
C LEU A 97 -6.72 4.05 -17.32
N GLU A 98 -7.84 3.46 -16.94
CA GLU A 98 -9.16 4.06 -17.10
C GLU A 98 -9.48 5.02 -15.94
N ASN A 99 -10.22 6.10 -16.23
CA ASN A 99 -10.66 7.03 -15.20
C ASN A 99 -11.81 6.43 -14.37
N LEU A 100 -11.56 6.19 -13.11
CA LEU A 100 -12.47 5.56 -12.16
C LEU A 100 -13.45 6.52 -11.49
N SER A 101 -13.33 7.84 -11.69
CA SER A 101 -14.14 8.84 -10.99
C SER A 101 -15.66 8.65 -11.20
N GLY A 102 -16.05 8.10 -12.34
CA GLY A 102 -17.46 7.82 -12.67
C GLY A 102 -18.03 6.54 -12.05
N VAL A 103 -17.19 5.64 -11.54
CA VAL A 103 -17.62 4.33 -10.99
C VAL A 103 -17.42 4.22 -9.48
N LEU A 104 -16.54 5.05 -8.90
CA LEU A 104 -16.29 5.08 -7.46
C LEU A 104 -17.39 5.86 -6.74
N LYS A 105 -18.02 5.22 -5.76
CA LYS A 105 -19.07 5.84 -4.94
C LYS A 105 -18.47 6.45 -3.68
N ASP A 106 -18.86 7.68 -3.37
CA ASP A 106 -18.37 8.42 -2.20
C ASP A 106 -18.63 7.70 -0.86
N GLU A 107 -19.76 7.01 -0.78
CA GLU A 107 -20.17 6.27 0.42
C GLU A 107 -19.30 5.04 0.72
N ASP A 108 -18.55 4.54 -0.27
CA ASP A 108 -17.73 3.34 -0.14
C ASP A 108 -16.26 3.68 0.20
N ILE A 109 -15.87 4.97 0.18
CA ILE A 109 -14.47 5.40 0.30
C ILE A 109 -14.37 6.51 1.34
N LEU A 110 -13.32 6.45 2.18
CA LEU A 110 -13.01 7.53 3.11
C LEU A 110 -12.64 8.80 2.32
N PRO A 111 -13.25 9.97 2.63
CA PRO A 111 -13.03 11.19 1.85
C PRO A 111 -11.57 11.59 1.69
N ASN A 112 -10.79 11.52 2.77
CA ASN A 112 -9.36 11.85 2.75
C ASN A 112 -8.53 10.89 1.86
N ILE A 113 -8.96 9.63 1.72
CA ILE A 113 -8.31 8.68 0.80
C ILE A 113 -8.69 9.04 -0.62
N LYS A 114 -9.98 9.31 -0.89
CA LYS A 114 -10.42 9.73 -2.21
C LYS A 114 -9.71 11.00 -2.66
N ASP A 115 -9.65 12.01 -1.80
CA ASP A 115 -8.99 13.29 -2.09
C ASP A 115 -7.51 13.11 -2.43
N ALA A 116 -6.80 12.23 -1.71
CA ALA A 116 -5.38 11.94 -1.96
C ALA A 116 -5.11 11.30 -3.33
N TYR A 117 -6.10 10.60 -3.92
CA TYR A 117 -5.98 9.96 -5.24
C TYR A 117 -6.69 10.74 -6.35
N THR A 118 -7.35 11.85 -6.02
CA THR A 118 -7.99 12.71 -7.01
C THR A 118 -6.96 13.69 -7.59
N LYS A 119 -6.78 13.64 -8.90
CA LYS A 119 -5.91 14.57 -9.63
C LYS A 119 -6.56 15.98 -9.69
N GLU A 120 -5.79 17.00 -10.07
CA GLU A 120 -6.26 18.39 -10.14
C GLU A 120 -7.48 18.58 -11.07
N ASP A 121 -7.60 17.75 -12.10
CA ASP A 121 -8.72 17.76 -13.06
C ASP A 121 -9.94 16.95 -12.59
N GLY A 122 -9.89 16.40 -11.39
CA GLY A 122 -10.94 15.57 -10.80
C GLY A 122 -10.92 14.09 -11.22
N SER A 123 -9.95 13.67 -12.03
CA SER A 123 -9.80 12.26 -12.42
C SER A 123 -9.20 11.42 -11.29
N ILE A 124 -9.56 10.13 -11.28
CA ILE A 124 -9.02 9.12 -10.36
C ILE A 124 -8.66 7.90 -11.20
N TYR A 125 -7.40 7.51 -11.22
CA TYR A 125 -6.95 6.35 -12.00
C TYR A 125 -6.59 5.15 -11.15
N THR A 126 -6.33 5.36 -9.86
CA THR A 126 -5.91 4.33 -8.93
C THR A 126 -6.57 4.51 -7.58
N MET A 127 -6.70 3.42 -6.85
CA MET A 127 -7.18 3.43 -5.46
C MET A 127 -6.38 2.44 -4.63
N PRO A 128 -6.06 2.77 -3.36
CA PRO A 128 -5.34 1.84 -2.51
C PRO A 128 -6.25 0.68 -2.11
N VAL A 129 -5.76 -0.54 -2.23
CA VAL A 129 -6.48 -1.75 -1.78
C VAL A 129 -6.47 -1.90 -0.26
N LYS A 130 -5.53 -1.24 0.41
CA LYS A 130 -5.42 -1.13 1.87
C LYS A 130 -4.51 0.05 2.21
N PHE A 131 -4.67 0.57 3.40
CA PHE A 131 -3.76 1.56 3.97
C PHE A 131 -3.45 1.21 5.43
N GLY A 132 -2.32 1.67 5.92
CA GLY A 132 -1.93 1.62 7.32
C GLY A 132 -1.75 3.03 7.85
N ILE A 133 -2.14 3.25 9.09
CA ILE A 133 -1.89 4.50 9.79
C ILE A 133 -0.90 4.20 10.91
N PRO A 134 0.32 4.72 10.87
CA PRO A 134 1.21 4.65 12.02
C PRO A 134 0.56 5.35 13.22
N MET A 135 0.57 4.69 14.36
CA MET A 135 -0.02 5.22 15.58
C MET A 135 0.93 5.03 16.76
N ILE A 136 0.91 6.00 17.66
CA ILE A 136 1.54 5.88 18.97
C ILE A 136 0.43 5.63 20.00
N GLU A 137 0.56 4.55 20.75
CA GLU A 137 -0.34 4.22 21.85
C GLU A 137 0.42 4.28 23.17
N GLY A 138 -0.17 4.91 24.19
CA GLY A 138 0.47 5.04 25.49
C GLY A 138 -0.30 5.89 26.48
N ASN A 139 0.41 6.38 27.49
CA ASN A 139 -0.16 7.27 28.50
C ASN A 139 -0.65 8.56 27.85
N LYS A 140 -1.94 8.90 28.11
CA LYS A 140 -2.61 10.05 27.50
C LYS A 140 -1.86 11.37 27.72
N ASP A 141 -1.31 11.56 28.92
CA ASP A 141 -0.65 12.83 29.29
C ASP A 141 0.71 12.99 28.56
N ILE A 142 1.34 11.87 28.18
CA ILE A 142 2.59 11.86 27.43
C ILE A 142 2.30 12.04 25.93
N ILE A 143 1.39 11.21 25.37
CA ILE A 143 1.15 11.23 23.92
C ILE A 143 0.41 12.47 23.44
N ALA A 144 -0.35 13.15 24.30
CA ALA A 144 -1.06 14.38 23.93
C ALA A 144 -0.14 15.53 23.49
N GLY A 145 1.13 15.50 23.87
CA GLY A 145 2.14 16.47 23.46
C GLY A 145 2.92 16.09 22.22
N ILE A 146 2.71 14.87 21.68
CA ILE A 146 3.44 14.38 20.50
C ILE A 146 2.68 14.79 19.24
N THR A 147 3.28 15.67 18.46
CA THR A 147 2.73 16.19 17.19
C THR A 147 3.62 15.91 15.99
N ASP A 148 4.89 15.60 16.24
CA ASP A 148 5.92 15.33 15.25
C ASP A 148 7.05 14.50 15.87
N LEU A 149 8.03 14.13 15.06
CA LEU A 149 9.16 13.30 15.48
C LEU A 149 10.06 13.99 16.54
N THR A 150 10.13 15.32 16.53
CA THR A 150 10.90 16.10 17.52
C THR A 150 10.25 16.02 18.89
N THR A 151 8.94 16.26 18.96
CA THR A 151 8.18 16.17 20.20
C THR A 151 8.09 14.73 20.72
N GLU A 152 8.12 13.74 19.83
CA GLU A 152 8.27 12.33 20.20
C GLU A 152 9.62 12.06 20.84
N ALA A 153 10.71 12.60 20.27
CA ALA A 153 12.05 12.49 20.84
C ALA A 153 12.14 13.16 22.22
N ASP A 154 11.56 14.34 22.38
CA ASP A 154 11.50 15.04 23.68
C ASP A 154 10.72 14.22 24.72
N ALA A 155 9.60 13.64 24.31
CA ALA A 155 8.81 12.76 25.19
C ALA A 155 9.61 11.51 25.57
N ALA A 156 10.30 10.88 24.63
CA ALA A 156 11.13 9.71 24.87
C ALA A 156 12.28 10.04 25.86
N GLU A 157 13.00 11.14 25.65
CA GLU A 157 14.06 11.57 26.56
C GLU A 157 13.55 11.86 27.98
N SER A 158 12.34 12.40 28.12
CA SER A 158 11.71 12.64 29.42
C SER A 158 11.42 11.36 30.22
N GLN A 159 11.34 10.23 29.55
CA GLN A 159 11.03 8.92 30.14
C GLN A 159 12.30 8.06 30.40
N LYS A 160 13.49 8.60 30.19
CA LYS A 160 14.73 7.90 30.56
C LYS A 160 14.86 7.82 32.10
N ASP A 161 15.23 6.65 32.59
CA ASP A 161 15.50 6.47 34.02
C ASP A 161 16.82 7.16 34.43
N SER A 162 17.14 7.12 35.73
CA SER A 162 18.38 7.71 36.28
C SER A 162 19.66 7.12 35.70
N TYR A 163 19.57 6.01 34.96
CA TYR A 163 20.71 5.36 34.28
C TYR A 163 20.71 5.64 32.77
N GLY A 164 19.81 6.52 32.30
CA GLY A 164 19.66 6.83 30.88
C GLY A 164 18.98 5.74 30.05
N LYS A 165 18.36 4.76 30.73
CA LYS A 165 17.65 3.68 30.07
C LYS A 165 16.28 4.15 29.62
N LEU A 166 15.97 3.97 28.35
CA LEU A 166 14.69 4.35 27.79
C LEU A 166 13.57 3.49 28.37
N GLN A 167 12.56 4.16 28.95
CA GLN A 167 11.32 3.53 29.45
C GLN A 167 10.12 3.81 28.54
N PHE A 168 10.36 4.42 27.39
CA PHE A 168 9.31 4.91 26.49
C PHE A 168 8.52 3.78 25.82
N PHE A 169 9.24 2.75 25.38
CA PHE A 169 8.63 1.55 24.81
C PHE A 169 8.74 0.39 25.82
N SER A 170 7.63 0.04 26.47
CA SER A 170 7.62 -1.08 27.41
C SER A 170 7.96 -2.39 26.71
N ASP A 171 8.84 -3.19 27.29
CA ASP A 171 9.17 -4.59 26.98
C ASP A 171 9.69 -4.91 25.56
N PHE A 172 9.66 -4.00 24.62
CA PHE A 172 10.25 -4.17 23.30
C PHE A 172 11.46 -3.22 23.16
N SER A 173 12.64 -3.79 23.05
CA SER A 173 13.77 -3.07 22.49
C SER A 173 13.48 -2.84 21.00
N ILE A 174 12.78 -1.75 20.68
CA ILE A 174 12.54 -1.39 19.30
C ILE A 174 13.88 -0.96 18.71
N ALA A 175 14.42 -1.78 17.83
CA ALA A 175 15.60 -1.39 17.08
C ALA A 175 15.27 -0.13 16.25
N PRO A 176 16.23 0.81 16.07
CA PRO A 176 16.04 2.01 15.26
C PRO A 176 15.43 1.72 13.88
N SER A 177 15.74 0.54 13.32
CA SER A 177 15.18 0.08 12.05
C SER A 177 13.65 0.00 12.03
N TYR A 178 13.00 -0.35 13.14
CA TYR A 178 11.53 -0.39 13.20
C TYR A 178 10.92 1.02 13.24
N LEU A 179 11.56 1.95 13.96
CA LEU A 179 11.14 3.34 13.97
C LEU A 179 11.30 3.95 12.56
N ILE A 180 12.43 3.70 11.91
CA ILE A 180 12.64 4.13 10.52
C ILE A 180 11.58 3.54 9.60
N GLN A 181 11.33 2.23 9.65
CA GLN A 181 10.30 1.59 8.81
C GLN A 181 8.89 2.18 9.03
N GLY A 182 8.56 2.58 10.26
CA GLY A 182 7.25 3.17 10.59
C GLY A 182 7.09 4.62 10.18
N THR A 183 8.17 5.36 10.00
CA THR A 183 8.12 6.82 9.81
C THR A 183 8.72 7.32 8.49
N ILE A 184 9.53 6.50 7.79
CA ILE A 184 10.28 6.91 6.61
C ILE A 184 9.35 7.38 5.47
N ASP A 185 8.32 6.61 5.14
CA ASP A 185 7.43 6.91 4.01
C ASP A 185 6.71 8.25 4.20
N ASN A 186 6.33 8.57 5.43
CA ASN A 186 5.69 9.84 5.78
C ASN A 186 6.68 11.01 5.84
N SER A 187 7.98 10.74 5.97
CA SER A 187 9.03 11.75 6.08
C SER A 187 9.63 12.13 4.73
N ILE A 188 9.62 11.22 3.75
CA ILE A 188 10.21 11.45 2.41
C ILE A 188 9.69 12.74 1.73
N PRO A 189 8.39 13.08 1.76
CA PRO A 189 7.94 14.32 1.12
C PRO A 189 8.60 15.58 1.68
N ALA A 190 8.91 15.61 2.99
CA ALA A 190 9.60 16.74 3.63
C ALA A 190 11.09 16.82 3.28
N TRP A 191 11.65 15.75 2.71
CA TRP A 191 13.06 15.70 2.30
C TRP A 191 13.30 16.16 0.87
N MET A 192 12.22 16.38 0.10
CA MET A 192 12.34 16.83 -1.28
C MET A 192 12.23 18.34 -1.37
N ASN A 193 13.18 18.97 -2.08
CA ASN A 193 13.09 20.35 -2.47
C ASN A 193 12.10 20.53 -3.65
N GLU A 194 11.65 21.74 -3.89
CA GLU A 194 10.73 22.05 -5.01
C GLU A 194 11.29 21.66 -6.39
N ASP A 195 12.61 21.65 -6.53
CA ASP A 195 13.31 21.25 -7.76
C ASP A 195 13.52 19.74 -7.90
N GLY A 196 12.97 18.93 -6.97
CA GLY A 196 13.10 17.48 -6.95
C GLY A 196 14.43 16.95 -6.40
N THR A 197 15.30 17.82 -5.88
CA THR A 197 16.55 17.41 -5.23
C THR A 197 16.33 17.06 -3.76
N LEU A 198 17.23 16.26 -3.19
CA LEU A 198 17.18 15.85 -1.79
C LEU A 198 17.63 17.00 -0.87
N ASN A 199 16.84 17.28 0.17
CA ASN A 199 17.21 18.17 1.27
C ASN A 199 18.01 17.39 2.33
N GLU A 200 19.34 17.39 2.21
CA GLU A 200 20.24 16.66 3.11
C GLU A 200 20.09 17.09 4.58
N ASN A 201 19.76 18.36 4.85
CA ASN A 201 19.56 18.85 6.20
C ASN A 201 18.30 18.22 6.84
N ALA A 202 17.21 18.12 6.09
CA ALA A 202 15.97 17.49 6.57
C ALA A 202 16.18 16.00 6.86
N VAL A 203 16.93 15.30 6.01
CA VAL A 203 17.30 13.89 6.26
C VAL A 203 18.16 13.76 7.51
N LYS A 204 19.14 14.63 7.68
CA LYS A 204 20.01 14.64 8.86
C LYS A 204 19.23 14.90 10.14
N GLU A 205 18.34 15.89 10.14
CA GLU A 205 17.47 16.19 11.27
C GLU A 205 16.57 14.99 11.64
N TYR A 206 15.97 14.35 10.65
CA TYR A 206 15.20 13.13 10.87
C TYR A 206 16.04 12.04 11.56
N LEU A 207 17.24 11.76 11.07
CA LEU A 207 18.11 10.74 11.65
C LEU A 207 18.57 11.11 13.07
N GLU A 208 18.78 12.40 13.35
CA GLU A 208 19.09 12.90 14.69
C GLU A 208 17.92 12.66 15.66
N GLN A 209 16.65 12.91 15.23
CA GLN A 209 15.49 12.63 16.06
C GLN A 209 15.30 11.12 16.30
N VAL A 210 15.44 10.30 15.26
CA VAL A 210 15.40 8.84 15.40
C VAL A 210 16.45 8.35 16.43
N ASN A 211 17.65 8.90 16.38
CA ASN A 211 18.71 8.54 17.33
C ASN A 211 18.42 9.01 18.76
N ARG A 212 17.70 10.11 18.95
CA ARG A 212 17.27 10.59 20.29
C ARG A 212 16.19 9.70 20.90
N ILE A 213 15.27 9.19 20.06
CA ILE A 213 14.19 8.31 20.50
C ILE A 213 14.73 6.94 20.91
N TRP A 214 15.78 6.49 20.27
CA TRP A 214 16.39 5.18 20.53
C TRP A 214 17.51 5.27 21.60
#